data_37c1fdf256e681873d8668fefb2e9f35
#
_entry.id   37c1fdf256e681873d8668fefb2e9f35
#
_cell.length_a   1.000
_cell.length_b   1.000
_cell.length_c   1.000
_cell.angle_alpha   90.00
_cell.angle_beta   90.00
_cell.angle_gamma   90.00
#
_symmetry.space_group_name_H-M   'P 1'
#
loop_
_entity.id
_entity.type
_entity.pdbx_description
1 polymer ?
#
loop_
_entity_poly.entity_id
_entity_poly.type
_entity_poly.pdbx_seq_one_letter_code
_entity_poly.pdbx_strand_id
1 'polypeptide(L)'
;SLSAAETTMNHATALSTYVEALNTHSWDRIAPHVGADAVFIFTEDTFIGHAAAKAAFEKTFKLIENEVFSLHDIVWTVVMDDVATCHYEFRWKGLISGQEASGGGRGTSILRKVDGRWLIAHEHLGPYPRK
;
A
#
# COMPACT_ATOMS: atom_id res chain seq x y z
N SER A 1 1.41 15.61 18.96
CA SER A 1 0.54 16.31 18.02
C SER A 1 1.07 16.13 16.59
N LEU A 2 0.16 16.17 15.62
CA LEU A 2 0.52 16.10 14.21
C LEU A 2 1.12 17.43 13.74
N SER A 3 2.08 17.37 12.83
CA SER A 3 2.60 18.55 12.18
C SER A 3 1.54 19.16 11.26
N ALA A 4 1.68 20.43 10.88
CA ALA A 4 0.77 21.08 9.94
C ALA A 4 0.74 20.35 8.59
N ALA A 5 1.88 19.85 8.12
CA ALA A 5 1.96 19.10 6.87
C ALA A 5 1.16 17.79 6.93
N GLU A 6 1.20 17.08 8.06
CA GLU A 6 0.43 15.83 8.25
C GLU A 6 -1.07 16.10 8.32
N THR A 7 -1.49 17.16 9.03
CA THR A 7 -2.92 17.48 9.16
C THR A 7 -3.53 18.03 7.88
N THR A 8 -2.72 18.60 6.98
CA THR A 8 -3.20 19.15 5.71
C THR A 8 -3.03 18.20 4.53
N MET A 9 -2.41 17.01 4.74
CA MET A 9 -2.19 16.03 3.70
C MET A 9 -3.52 15.47 3.20
N ASN A 10 -3.75 15.52 1.88
CA ASN A 10 -4.94 14.95 1.28
C ASN A 10 -4.76 13.44 1.04
N HIS A 11 -5.84 12.78 0.62
CA HIS A 11 -5.84 11.33 0.37
C HIS A 11 -4.84 10.90 -0.70
N ALA A 12 -4.68 11.69 -1.76
CA ALA A 12 -3.74 11.34 -2.84
C ALA A 12 -2.29 11.41 -2.36
N THR A 13 -1.94 12.45 -1.60
CA THR A 13 -0.60 12.58 -1.00
C THR A 13 -0.36 11.46 0.02
N ALA A 14 -1.39 11.12 0.81
CA ALA A 14 -1.29 10.03 1.78
C ALA A 14 -0.99 8.69 1.10
N LEU A 15 -1.62 8.42 -0.04
CA LEU A 15 -1.33 7.20 -0.80
C LEU A 15 0.11 7.19 -1.32
N SER A 16 0.58 8.28 -1.90
CA SER A 16 1.95 8.34 -2.40
C SER A 16 2.99 8.26 -1.27
N THR A 17 2.71 8.85 -0.13
CA THR A 17 3.59 8.76 1.05
C THR A 17 3.64 7.33 1.59
N TYR A 18 2.51 6.62 1.59
CA TYR A 18 2.48 5.20 1.94
C TYR A 18 3.35 4.38 0.98
N VAL A 19 3.27 4.61 -0.33
CA VAL A 19 4.10 3.90 -1.31
C VAL A 19 5.59 4.20 -1.07
N GLU A 20 5.95 5.44 -0.78
CA GLU A 20 7.33 5.79 -0.41
C GLU A 20 7.78 5.00 0.83
N ALA A 21 6.89 4.88 1.84
CA ALA A 21 7.19 4.10 3.03
C ALA A 21 7.40 2.62 2.72
N LEU A 22 6.58 2.03 1.83
CA LEU A 22 6.77 0.65 1.37
C LEU A 22 8.17 0.45 0.79
N ASN A 23 8.66 1.39 0.02
CA ASN A 23 9.96 1.31 -0.62
C ASN A 23 11.15 1.48 0.34
N THR A 24 10.90 1.82 1.60
CA THR A 24 11.94 1.78 2.65
C THR A 24 12.18 0.36 3.16
N HIS A 25 11.26 -0.57 2.91
CA HIS A 25 11.27 -1.95 3.43
C HIS A 25 11.28 -2.03 4.96
N SER A 26 10.80 -0.99 5.63
CA SER A 26 10.75 -0.90 7.09
C SER A 26 9.30 -0.83 7.56
N TRP A 27 8.87 -1.86 8.27
CA TRP A 27 7.51 -1.86 8.84
C TRP A 27 7.28 -0.66 9.77
N ASP A 28 8.29 -0.27 10.54
CA ASP A 28 8.16 0.88 11.46
C ASP A 28 7.84 2.19 10.70
N ARG A 29 8.29 2.31 9.47
CA ARG A 29 7.98 3.46 8.61
C ARG A 29 6.66 3.31 7.89
N ILE A 30 6.22 2.07 7.63
CA ILE A 30 4.96 1.77 6.96
C ILE A 30 3.78 1.88 7.93
N ALA A 31 3.93 1.37 9.13
CA ALA A 31 2.86 1.25 10.13
C ALA A 31 2.05 2.54 10.38
N PRO A 32 2.67 3.73 10.47
CA PRO A 32 1.92 4.96 10.70
C PRO A 32 0.91 5.31 9.59
N HIS A 33 1.07 4.73 8.40
CA HIS A 33 0.17 4.97 7.26
C HIS A 33 -0.94 3.93 7.13
N VAL A 34 -0.95 2.94 8.03
CA VAL A 34 -1.85 1.79 7.95
C VAL A 34 -2.82 1.81 9.12
N GLY A 35 -4.11 1.70 8.85
CA GLY A 35 -5.14 1.63 9.89
C GLY A 35 -4.98 0.38 10.74
N ALA A 36 -5.39 0.47 12.02
CA ALA A 36 -5.24 -0.62 12.98
C ALA A 36 -5.93 -1.93 12.51
N ASP A 37 -7.06 -1.79 11.83
CA ASP A 37 -7.85 -2.92 11.33
C ASP A 37 -7.76 -3.08 9.81
N ALA A 38 -6.71 -2.56 9.19
CA ALA A 38 -6.56 -2.58 7.74
C ALA A 38 -6.58 -4.01 7.19
N VAL A 39 -7.21 -4.16 6.02
CA VAL A 39 -7.34 -5.43 5.31
C VAL A 39 -6.47 -5.40 4.07
N PHE A 40 -5.63 -6.40 3.93
CA PHE A 40 -4.80 -6.59 2.73
C PHE A 40 -5.17 -7.93 2.10
N ILE A 41 -5.64 -7.88 0.85
CA ILE A 41 -5.99 -9.09 0.10
C ILE A 41 -4.98 -9.21 -1.05
N PHE A 42 -4.16 -10.25 -0.96
CA PHE A 42 -3.16 -10.55 -1.99
C PHE A 42 -3.48 -11.91 -2.61
N THR A 43 -2.74 -12.30 -3.61
CA THR A 43 -2.96 -13.59 -4.29
C THR A 43 -2.86 -14.77 -3.32
N GLU A 44 -1.95 -14.68 -2.34
CA GLU A 44 -1.67 -15.78 -1.42
C GLU A 44 -2.70 -15.92 -0.31
N ASP A 45 -3.18 -14.79 0.25
CA ASP A 45 -4.04 -14.83 1.43
C ASP A 45 -4.61 -13.44 1.73
N THR A 46 -5.44 -13.39 2.77
CA THR A 46 -5.97 -12.15 3.35
C THR A 46 -5.31 -11.91 4.70
N PHE A 47 -4.83 -10.68 4.91
CA PHE A 47 -4.14 -10.28 6.13
C PHE A 47 -4.89 -9.13 6.78
N ILE A 48 -5.26 -9.28 8.05
CA ILE A 48 -6.06 -8.29 8.78
C ILE A 48 -5.29 -7.80 9.99
N GLY A 49 -5.12 -6.47 10.10
CA GLY A 49 -4.46 -5.81 11.21
C GLY A 49 -2.95 -5.72 11.05
N HIS A 50 -2.31 -4.97 11.95
CA HIS A 50 -0.88 -4.66 11.87
C HIS A 50 0.03 -5.90 11.96
N ALA A 51 -0.25 -6.82 12.88
CA ALA A 51 0.62 -7.98 13.07
C ALA A 51 0.67 -8.86 11.81
N ALA A 52 -0.49 -9.13 11.21
CA ALA A 52 -0.57 -9.94 9.98
C ALA A 52 0.04 -9.20 8.79
N ALA A 53 -0.24 -7.89 8.66
CA ALA A 53 0.33 -7.07 7.60
C ALA A 53 1.85 -7.00 7.69
N LYS A 54 2.39 -6.77 8.89
CA LYS A 54 3.83 -6.75 9.14
C LYS A 54 4.49 -8.06 8.67
N ALA A 55 3.92 -9.19 9.07
CA ALA A 55 4.46 -10.50 8.70
C ALA A 55 4.45 -10.70 7.17
N ALA A 56 3.35 -10.30 6.50
CA ALA A 56 3.23 -10.42 5.06
C ALA A 56 4.24 -9.53 4.32
N PHE A 57 4.37 -8.27 4.73
CA PHE A 57 5.30 -7.34 4.09
C PHE A 57 6.75 -7.74 4.33
N GLU A 58 7.11 -8.11 5.54
CA GLU A 58 8.48 -8.55 5.84
C GLU A 58 8.88 -9.81 5.08
N LYS A 59 7.93 -10.73 4.87
CA LYS A 59 8.15 -11.90 4.03
C LYS A 59 8.45 -11.51 2.59
N THR A 60 7.69 -10.56 2.04
CA THR A 60 7.92 -10.05 0.69
C THR A 60 9.28 -9.35 0.56
N PHE A 61 9.65 -8.53 1.55
CA PHE A 61 10.94 -7.82 1.54
C PHE A 61 12.13 -8.78 1.58
N LYS A 62 11.98 -9.92 2.24
CA LYS A 62 13.01 -10.96 2.24
C LYS A 62 13.07 -11.72 0.92
N LEU A 63 11.91 -11.97 0.31
CA LEU A 63 11.83 -12.69 -0.97
C LEU A 63 12.37 -11.85 -2.12
N ILE A 64 11.99 -10.58 -2.16
CA ILE A 64 12.34 -9.67 -3.26
C ILE A 64 13.34 -8.64 -2.73
N GLU A 65 14.62 -8.85 -3.02
CA GLU A 65 15.66 -7.92 -2.59
C GLU A 65 15.60 -6.63 -3.42
N ASN A 66 15.80 -5.50 -2.76
CA ASN A 66 15.82 -4.18 -3.39
C ASN A 66 14.54 -3.89 -4.17
N GLU A 67 13.40 -4.39 -3.69
CA GLU A 67 12.14 -4.19 -4.38
C GLU A 67 11.80 -2.70 -4.52
N VAL A 68 11.38 -2.32 -5.73
CA VAL A 68 10.77 -1.03 -6.01
C VAL A 68 9.33 -1.27 -6.41
N PHE A 69 8.41 -0.75 -5.61
CA PHE A 69 6.97 -0.86 -5.82
C PHE A 69 6.43 0.49 -6.29
N SER A 70 5.55 0.48 -7.29
CA SER A 70 4.99 1.72 -7.83
C SER A 70 3.54 1.54 -8.25
N LEU A 71 2.78 2.63 -8.20
CA LEU A 71 1.39 2.69 -8.67
C LEU A 71 1.32 3.57 -9.92
N HIS A 72 0.47 3.16 -10.86
CA HIS A 72 0.29 3.82 -12.14
C HIS A 72 -1.18 3.94 -12.48
N ASP A 73 -1.52 5.00 -13.22
CA ASP A 73 -2.89 5.22 -13.70
C ASP A 73 -3.92 5.22 -12.58
N ILE A 74 -3.61 5.94 -11.49
CA ILE A 74 -4.47 6.02 -10.32
C ILE A 74 -5.73 6.81 -10.67
N VAL A 75 -6.90 6.19 -10.44
CA VAL A 75 -8.21 6.82 -10.63
C VAL A 75 -8.94 6.81 -9.29
N TRP A 76 -9.27 8.00 -8.79
CA TRP A 76 -10.07 8.16 -7.58
C TRP A 76 -11.53 8.09 -7.96
N THR A 77 -12.22 7.03 -7.53
CA THR A 77 -13.60 6.74 -7.91
C THR A 77 -14.63 7.29 -6.92
N VAL A 78 -14.28 7.33 -5.64
CA VAL A 78 -15.11 7.93 -4.60
C VAL A 78 -14.21 8.75 -3.70
N VAL A 79 -14.56 10.02 -3.48
CA VAL A 79 -13.84 10.89 -2.56
C VAL A 79 -14.86 11.60 -1.70
N MET A 80 -14.84 11.30 -0.41
CA MET A 80 -15.68 11.92 0.62
C MET A 80 -14.78 12.55 1.68
N ASP A 81 -15.36 13.20 2.66
CA ASP A 81 -14.58 13.91 3.69
C ASP A 81 -13.66 12.97 4.49
N ASP A 82 -14.07 11.73 4.68
CA ASP A 82 -13.37 10.79 5.55
C ASP A 82 -13.08 9.42 4.92
N VAL A 83 -13.49 9.21 3.66
CA VAL A 83 -13.23 7.98 2.92
C VAL A 83 -12.92 8.31 1.46
N ALA A 84 -11.91 7.67 0.91
CA ALA A 84 -11.57 7.78 -0.50
C ALA A 84 -11.20 6.41 -1.05
N THR A 85 -11.64 6.11 -2.26
CA THR A 85 -11.33 4.86 -2.95
C THR A 85 -10.69 5.14 -4.29
N CYS A 86 -9.72 4.31 -4.66
CA CYS A 86 -9.08 4.39 -5.96
C CYS A 86 -8.77 3.01 -6.51
N HIS A 87 -8.58 2.94 -7.82
CA HIS A 87 -7.97 1.77 -8.45
C HIS A 87 -6.77 2.21 -9.29
N TYR A 88 -5.91 1.26 -9.61
CA TYR A 88 -4.64 1.54 -10.29
C TYR A 88 -4.04 0.25 -10.85
N GLU A 89 -2.96 0.41 -11.60
CA GLU A 89 -2.04 -0.68 -11.89
C GLU A 89 -0.87 -0.57 -10.93
N PHE A 90 -0.44 -1.70 -10.37
CA PHE A 90 0.78 -1.75 -9.58
C PHE A 90 1.87 -2.49 -10.33
N ARG A 91 3.11 -2.11 -10.07
CA ARG A 91 4.30 -2.76 -10.63
C ARG A 91 5.34 -2.91 -9.54
N TRP A 92 6.08 -3.99 -9.62
CA TRP A 92 7.23 -4.20 -8.74
C TRP A 92 8.38 -4.76 -9.55
N LYS A 93 9.60 -4.47 -9.11
CA LYS A 93 10.82 -5.05 -9.65
C LYS A 93 11.83 -5.19 -8.52
N GLY A 94 12.72 -6.17 -8.65
CA GLY A 94 13.76 -6.43 -7.66
C GLY A 94 14.56 -7.66 -8.01
N LEU A 95 15.16 -8.27 -7.01
CA LEU A 95 15.97 -9.48 -7.18
C LEU A 95 15.34 -10.61 -6.37
N ILE A 96 15.18 -11.77 -7.01
CA ILE A 96 14.77 -13.01 -6.32
C ILE A 96 15.90 -14.00 -6.53
N SER A 97 16.53 -14.43 -5.42
CA SER A 97 17.70 -15.33 -5.46
C SER A 97 18.79 -14.80 -6.41
N GLY A 98 19.02 -13.48 -6.37
CA GLY A 98 20.04 -12.84 -7.19
C GLY A 98 19.67 -12.59 -8.65
N GLN A 99 18.48 -13.01 -9.08
CA GLN A 99 18.03 -12.84 -10.47
C GLN A 99 17.02 -11.69 -10.57
N GLU A 100 17.11 -10.89 -11.62
CA GLU A 100 16.14 -9.84 -11.88
C GLU A 100 14.74 -10.44 -12.05
N ALA A 101 13.77 -9.85 -11.35
CA ALA A 101 12.38 -10.25 -11.41
C ALA A 101 11.49 -9.01 -11.39
N SER A 102 10.33 -9.13 -12.00
CA SER A 102 9.34 -8.05 -12.00
C SER A 102 7.95 -8.64 -12.16
N GLY A 103 6.97 -7.87 -11.76
CA GLY A 103 5.58 -8.25 -11.91
C GLY A 103 4.67 -7.05 -11.76
N GLY A 104 3.39 -7.31 -11.77
CA GLY A 104 2.38 -6.28 -11.61
C GLY A 104 0.98 -6.84 -11.73
N GLY A 105 0.02 -5.94 -11.67
CA GLY A 105 -1.38 -6.27 -11.77
C GLY A 105 -2.24 -5.05 -11.55
N ARG A 106 -3.47 -5.28 -11.09
CA ARG A 106 -4.42 -4.23 -10.78
C ARG A 106 -4.76 -4.24 -9.31
N GLY A 107 -5.00 -3.07 -8.75
CA GLY A 107 -5.33 -2.96 -7.34
C GLY A 107 -6.39 -1.93 -7.03
N THR A 108 -6.94 -2.05 -5.84
CA THR A 108 -7.89 -1.10 -5.27
C THR A 108 -7.44 -0.77 -3.86
N SER A 109 -7.46 0.51 -3.52
CA SER A 109 -7.21 0.95 -2.15
C SER A 109 -8.37 1.77 -1.63
N ILE A 110 -8.67 1.58 -0.35
CA ILE A 110 -9.60 2.41 0.40
C ILE A 110 -8.80 3.10 1.49
N LEU A 111 -8.87 4.42 1.54
CA LEU A 111 -8.29 5.22 2.59
C LEU A 111 -9.38 5.78 3.47
N ARG A 112 -9.14 5.83 4.77
CA ARG A 112 -10.04 6.40 5.76
C ARG A 112 -9.33 7.48 6.55
N LYS A 113 -10.00 8.59 6.78
CA LYS A 113 -9.46 9.65 7.62
C LYS A 113 -9.81 9.37 9.07
N VAL A 114 -8.78 9.22 9.91
CA VAL A 114 -8.91 8.92 11.34
C VAL A 114 -8.08 9.95 12.10
N ASP A 115 -8.73 10.70 12.99
CA ASP A 115 -8.06 11.74 13.79
C ASP A 115 -7.24 12.70 12.92
N GLY A 116 -7.82 13.13 11.80
CA GLY A 116 -7.21 14.08 10.88
C GLY A 116 -6.16 13.49 9.92
N ARG A 117 -5.92 12.19 9.95
CA ARG A 117 -4.93 11.52 9.10
C ARG A 117 -5.58 10.51 8.17
N TRP A 118 -5.17 10.52 6.91
CA TRP A 118 -5.59 9.50 5.94
C TRP A 118 -4.73 8.25 6.10
N LEU A 119 -5.38 7.11 6.36
CA LEU A 119 -4.72 5.82 6.56
C LEU A 119 -5.23 4.81 5.56
N ILE A 120 -4.38 3.85 5.18
CA ILE A 120 -4.80 2.70 4.38
C ILE A 120 -5.75 1.86 5.22
N ALA A 121 -6.99 1.69 4.75
CA ALA A 121 -7.99 0.86 5.40
C ALA A 121 -8.16 -0.49 4.69
N HIS A 122 -7.92 -0.53 3.39
CA HIS A 122 -8.09 -1.73 2.58
C HIS A 122 -7.20 -1.64 1.35
N GLU A 123 -6.52 -2.73 1.02
CA GLU A 123 -5.74 -2.84 -0.21
C GLU A 123 -5.96 -4.23 -0.79
N HIS A 124 -6.41 -4.28 -2.03
CA HIS A 124 -6.60 -5.54 -2.74
C HIS A 124 -5.77 -5.49 -4.02
N LEU A 125 -4.79 -6.36 -4.11
CA LEU A 125 -3.93 -6.49 -5.29
C LEU A 125 -4.18 -7.85 -5.95
N GLY A 126 -4.33 -7.83 -7.27
CA GLY A 126 -4.53 -9.06 -8.02
C GLY A 126 -3.78 -9.04 -9.36
N PRO A 127 -3.61 -10.19 -9.98
CA PRO A 127 -2.90 -10.28 -11.25
C PRO A 127 -3.68 -9.62 -12.38
N TYR A 128 -2.98 -9.33 -13.47
CA TYR A 128 -3.65 -8.94 -14.72
C TYR A 128 -4.56 -10.08 -15.20
N PRO A 129 -5.64 -9.74 -15.94
CA PRO A 129 -6.50 -10.78 -16.48
C PRO A 129 -5.73 -11.67 -17.44
N ARG A 130 -6.09 -12.94 -17.46
CA ARG A 130 -5.56 -13.88 -18.46
C ARG A 130 -6.09 -13.53 -19.83
N LYS A 131 -5.22 -13.63 -20.81
CA LYS A 131 -5.60 -13.46 -22.22
C LYS A 131 -6.01 -14.79 -22.82
#